data_9c3ee4134caf842b5ce4d9a392bce970
#
_entry.id   9c3ee4134caf842b5ce4d9a392bce970
#
_cell.length_a   1.000
_cell.length_b   1.000
_cell.length_c   1.000
_cell.angle_alpha   90.00
_cell.angle_beta   90.00
_cell.angle_gamma   90.00
#
_symmetry.space_group_name_H-M   'P 1'
#
loop_
_entity.id
_entity.type
_entity.pdbx_description
1 polymer ?
#
loop_
_entity_poly.entity_id
_entity_poly.type
_entity_poly.pdbx_seq_one_letter_code
_entity_poly.pdbx_strand_id
1 'polypeptide(L)'
;TGTAPCTAGSVKFDGLDTRSNRNAFEAALGYVPQKDIMHDNLTVEQSLTYTAKLRIAHDATRAEIAAAVAHAIEAVDLQGREKTFISKLSGGQKKRVSIAMELLANPRLLILDEPTSGLSPDLDRSMMELCRRLSHQNCTVLMVTHNMSNINLCDKIAFLGVGGVLCYYGAPEKLNEYFDVEMTSDIFEKLRD
;
A
#
# COMPACT_ATOMS: atom_id res chain seq x y z
N THR A 1 -8.14 -8.84 2.06
CA THR A 1 -7.17 -9.95 1.93
C THR A 1 -7.84 -11.32 1.78
N GLY A 2 -9.14 -11.46 2.03
CA GLY A 2 -9.86 -12.73 1.89
C GLY A 2 -9.64 -13.76 3.02
N THR A 3 -8.90 -13.40 4.07
CA THR A 3 -8.66 -14.28 5.24
C THR A 3 -9.90 -14.46 6.12
N ALA A 4 -10.80 -13.48 6.18
CA ALA A 4 -12.06 -13.58 6.89
C ALA A 4 -13.23 -13.53 5.90
N PRO A 5 -14.20 -14.47 5.99
CA PRO A 5 -15.38 -14.42 5.14
C PRO A 5 -16.30 -13.26 5.54
N CYS A 6 -16.98 -12.64 4.55
CA CYS A 6 -18.07 -11.73 4.84
C CYS A 6 -19.20 -12.48 5.55
N THR A 7 -19.79 -11.88 6.58
CA THR A 7 -20.98 -12.41 7.26
C THR A 7 -22.23 -12.24 6.41
N ALA A 8 -22.27 -11.20 5.57
CA ALA A 8 -23.31 -10.93 4.58
C ALA A 8 -22.75 -10.14 3.39
N GLY A 9 -23.45 -10.17 2.27
CA GLY A 9 -23.02 -9.49 1.06
C GLY A 9 -21.89 -10.19 0.31
N SER A 10 -21.27 -9.47 -0.64
CA SER A 10 -20.15 -9.95 -1.44
C SER A 10 -19.12 -8.85 -1.69
N VAL A 11 -17.85 -9.23 -1.81
CA VAL A 11 -16.77 -8.35 -2.25
C VAL A 11 -16.41 -8.74 -3.68
N LYS A 12 -16.42 -7.77 -4.59
CA LYS A 12 -16.07 -7.98 -6.00
C LYS A 12 -14.80 -7.21 -6.36
N PHE A 13 -13.94 -7.85 -7.11
CA PHE A 13 -12.76 -7.25 -7.74
C PHE A 13 -12.88 -7.47 -9.25
N ASP A 14 -12.83 -6.40 -10.05
CA ASP A 14 -13.09 -6.44 -11.50
C ASP A 14 -14.42 -7.12 -11.88
N GLY A 15 -15.45 -6.91 -11.09
CA GLY A 15 -16.76 -7.51 -11.31
C GLY A 15 -16.88 -8.98 -10.87
N LEU A 16 -15.77 -9.64 -10.53
CA LEU A 16 -15.73 -11.03 -10.09
C LEU A 16 -15.79 -11.10 -8.55
N ASP A 17 -16.61 -12.01 -8.03
CA ASP A 17 -16.66 -12.28 -6.58
C ASP A 17 -15.33 -12.87 -6.10
N THR A 18 -14.72 -12.23 -5.08
CA THR A 18 -13.38 -12.58 -4.59
C THR A 18 -13.34 -13.94 -3.91
N ARG A 19 -14.46 -14.44 -3.38
CA ARG A 19 -14.54 -15.76 -2.75
C ARG A 19 -14.52 -16.87 -3.79
N SER A 20 -15.35 -16.72 -4.84
CA SER A 20 -15.45 -17.71 -5.93
C SER A 20 -14.22 -17.70 -6.83
N ASN A 21 -13.49 -16.59 -6.90
CA ASN A 21 -12.30 -16.39 -7.76
C ASN A 21 -11.04 -16.09 -6.95
N ARG A 22 -10.87 -16.78 -5.83
CA ARG A 22 -9.84 -16.49 -4.83
C ARG A 22 -8.42 -16.47 -5.41
N ASN A 23 -8.04 -17.48 -6.19
CA ASN A 23 -6.69 -17.56 -6.77
C ASN A 23 -6.38 -16.39 -7.70
N ALA A 24 -7.33 -15.97 -8.53
CA ALA A 24 -7.17 -14.82 -9.42
C ALA A 24 -7.06 -13.51 -8.62
N PHE A 25 -7.84 -13.36 -7.54
CA PHE A 25 -7.77 -12.21 -6.66
C PHE A 25 -6.45 -12.16 -5.88
N GLU A 26 -6.00 -13.28 -5.31
CA GLU A 26 -4.72 -13.35 -4.58
C GLU A 26 -3.52 -13.08 -5.49
N ALA A 27 -3.57 -13.51 -6.76
CA ALA A 27 -2.53 -13.21 -7.75
C ALA A 27 -2.47 -11.71 -8.13
N ALA A 28 -3.59 -11.00 -8.04
CA ALA A 28 -3.68 -9.57 -8.35
C ALA A 28 -3.42 -8.66 -7.14
N LEU A 29 -3.31 -9.24 -5.93
CA LEU A 29 -3.20 -8.52 -4.67
C LEU A 29 -1.75 -8.40 -4.20
N GLY A 30 -1.31 -7.17 -3.91
CA GLY A 30 -0.16 -6.88 -3.06
C GLY A 30 -0.62 -6.43 -1.68
N TYR A 31 0.05 -6.88 -0.62
CA TYR A 31 -0.28 -6.48 0.75
C TYR A 31 0.96 -6.14 1.56
N VAL A 32 1.02 -4.92 2.03
CA VAL A 32 2.10 -4.42 2.90
C VAL A 32 1.54 -4.25 4.32
N PRO A 33 1.93 -5.11 5.27
CA PRO A 33 1.47 -5.03 6.66
C PRO A 33 2.08 -3.83 7.39
N GLN A 34 1.49 -3.44 8.52
CA GLN A 34 1.99 -2.38 9.38
C GLN A 34 3.43 -2.65 9.84
N LYS A 35 3.72 -3.87 10.29
CA LYS A 35 5.09 -4.32 10.61
C LYS A 35 5.76 -4.92 9.39
N ASP A 36 6.89 -4.35 9.00
CA ASP A 36 7.68 -4.90 7.90
C ASP A 36 8.26 -6.27 8.26
N ILE A 37 8.09 -7.24 7.36
CA ILE A 37 8.64 -8.60 7.49
C ILE A 37 9.77 -8.74 6.48
N MET A 38 11.01 -8.49 6.93
CA MET A 38 12.19 -8.50 6.07
C MET A 38 13.38 -9.15 6.76
N HIS A 39 14.32 -9.61 5.95
CA HIS A 39 15.59 -10.16 6.43
C HIS A 39 16.64 -9.05 6.54
N ASP A 40 16.91 -8.59 7.75
CA ASP A 40 17.83 -7.49 8.04
C ASP A 40 19.28 -7.72 7.54
N ASN A 41 19.69 -8.96 7.36
CA ASN A 41 21.02 -9.36 6.91
C ASN A 41 21.18 -9.36 5.38
N LEU A 42 20.13 -9.03 4.63
CA LEU A 42 20.19 -8.90 3.18
C LEU A 42 20.34 -7.45 2.78
N THR A 43 20.95 -7.22 1.59
CA THR A 43 20.86 -5.91 0.94
C THR A 43 19.49 -5.74 0.26
N VAL A 44 19.14 -4.50 -0.09
CA VAL A 44 17.91 -4.19 -0.83
C VAL A 44 17.81 -5.05 -2.10
N GLU A 45 18.87 -5.06 -2.93
CA GLU A 45 18.91 -5.84 -4.16
C GLU A 45 18.78 -7.34 -3.91
N GLN A 46 19.45 -7.89 -2.88
CA GLN A 46 19.33 -9.30 -2.54
C GLN A 46 17.90 -9.67 -2.12
N SER A 47 17.30 -8.86 -1.24
CA SER A 47 15.93 -9.09 -0.78
C SER A 47 14.94 -9.09 -1.94
N LEU A 48 15.01 -8.09 -2.82
CA LEU A 48 14.16 -8.01 -4.00
C LEU A 48 14.43 -9.14 -5.00
N THR A 49 15.71 -9.51 -5.20
CA THR A 49 16.06 -10.63 -6.10
C THR A 49 15.49 -11.96 -5.61
N TYR A 50 15.56 -12.24 -4.31
CA TYR A 50 14.97 -13.47 -3.77
C TYR A 50 13.44 -13.44 -3.86
N THR A 51 12.81 -12.30 -3.58
CA THR A 51 11.37 -12.14 -3.73
C THR A 51 10.95 -12.31 -5.20
N ALA A 52 11.68 -11.72 -6.15
CA ALA A 52 11.42 -11.85 -7.57
C ALA A 52 11.45 -13.32 -8.03
N LYS A 53 12.44 -14.09 -7.58
CA LYS A 53 12.54 -15.53 -7.89
C LYS A 53 11.36 -16.36 -7.37
N LEU A 54 10.67 -15.90 -6.33
CA LEU A 54 9.52 -16.58 -5.76
C LEU A 54 8.19 -16.14 -6.38
N ARG A 55 8.14 -14.92 -6.94
CA ARG A 55 6.88 -14.30 -7.40
C ARG A 55 6.77 -14.17 -8.93
N ILE A 56 7.90 -14.11 -9.64
CA ILE A 56 7.91 -14.05 -11.10
C ILE A 56 7.87 -15.46 -11.67
N ALA A 57 7.44 -15.61 -12.92
CA ALA A 57 7.32 -16.89 -13.59
C ALA A 57 8.61 -17.73 -13.49
N HIS A 58 8.46 -19.04 -13.31
CA HIS A 58 9.58 -19.97 -13.10
C HIS A 58 10.58 -20.03 -14.26
N ASP A 59 10.18 -19.64 -15.46
CA ASP A 59 10.98 -19.59 -16.67
C ASP A 59 11.68 -18.25 -16.91
N ALA A 60 11.48 -17.28 -15.98
CA ALA A 60 12.13 -15.97 -16.07
C ALA A 60 13.66 -16.09 -16.04
N THR A 61 14.30 -15.46 -17.01
CA THR A 61 15.75 -15.36 -17.09
C THR A 61 16.36 -14.50 -15.98
N ARG A 62 17.66 -14.64 -15.75
CA ARG A 62 18.37 -13.77 -14.82
C ARG A 62 18.30 -12.29 -15.22
N ALA A 63 18.27 -11.99 -16.52
CA ALA A 63 18.18 -10.63 -17.02
C ALA A 63 16.81 -10.02 -16.75
N GLU A 64 15.73 -10.78 -16.94
CA GLU A 64 14.36 -10.33 -16.63
C GLU A 64 14.17 -10.10 -15.13
N ILE A 65 14.70 -10.98 -14.27
CA ILE A 65 14.67 -10.78 -12.83
C ILE A 65 15.44 -9.50 -12.44
N ALA A 66 16.64 -9.30 -13.00
CA ALA A 66 17.42 -8.11 -12.71
C ALA A 66 16.71 -6.82 -13.19
N ALA A 67 16.08 -6.84 -14.35
CA ALA A 67 15.30 -5.72 -14.87
C ALA A 67 14.08 -5.41 -13.98
N ALA A 68 13.34 -6.44 -13.54
CA ALA A 68 12.22 -6.28 -12.63
C ALA A 68 12.64 -5.68 -11.28
N VAL A 69 13.77 -6.14 -10.73
CA VAL A 69 14.33 -5.61 -9.49
C VAL A 69 14.74 -4.14 -9.64
N ALA A 70 15.43 -3.80 -10.74
CA ALA A 70 15.82 -2.41 -11.00
C ALA A 70 14.59 -1.50 -11.13
N HIS A 71 13.58 -1.93 -11.86
CA HIS A 71 12.32 -1.19 -11.99
C HIS A 71 11.60 -1.02 -10.65
N ALA A 72 11.54 -2.07 -9.81
CA ALA A 72 10.92 -1.97 -8.49
C ALA A 72 11.67 -0.99 -7.58
N ILE A 73 13.02 -0.97 -7.60
CA ILE A 73 13.85 -0.02 -6.86
C ILE A 73 13.57 1.42 -7.32
N GLU A 74 13.48 1.65 -8.62
CA GLU A 74 13.18 2.96 -9.20
C GLU A 74 11.77 3.42 -8.82
N ALA A 75 10.77 2.55 -8.93
CA ALA A 75 9.38 2.87 -8.63
C ALA A 75 9.17 3.39 -7.20
N VAL A 76 10.01 2.97 -6.25
CA VAL A 76 9.92 3.36 -4.84
C VAL A 76 11.00 4.38 -4.40
N ASP A 77 11.72 5.00 -5.32
CA ASP A 77 12.79 6.00 -5.06
C ASP A 77 13.92 5.46 -4.13
N LEU A 78 14.41 4.26 -4.39
CA LEU A 78 15.52 3.65 -3.64
C LEU A 78 16.81 3.50 -4.45
N GLN A 79 16.94 4.21 -5.60
CA GLN A 79 18.17 4.22 -6.39
C GLN A 79 19.37 4.66 -5.55
N GLY A 80 20.51 3.99 -5.75
CA GLY A 80 21.74 4.19 -4.97
C GLY A 80 21.72 3.50 -3.60
N ARG A 81 20.66 2.74 -3.26
CA ARG A 81 20.55 1.97 -2.01
C ARG A 81 20.62 0.45 -2.22
N GLU A 82 20.85 -0.01 -3.44
CA GLU A 82 20.82 -1.42 -3.87
C GLU A 82 21.69 -2.30 -2.98
N LYS A 83 22.90 -1.83 -2.64
CA LYS A 83 23.89 -2.53 -1.82
C LYS A 83 23.79 -2.23 -0.33
N THR A 84 22.84 -1.39 0.10
CA THR A 84 22.62 -1.08 1.51
C THR A 84 21.91 -2.25 2.19
N PHE A 85 22.41 -2.68 3.34
CA PHE A 85 21.74 -3.68 4.18
C PHE A 85 20.41 -3.14 4.71
N ILE A 86 19.37 -3.99 4.76
CA ILE A 86 18.04 -3.62 5.25
C ILE A 86 18.11 -3.11 6.70
N SER A 87 18.98 -3.70 7.53
CA SER A 87 19.22 -3.24 8.91
C SER A 87 19.71 -1.79 9.01
N LYS A 88 20.30 -1.23 7.94
CA LYS A 88 20.83 0.15 7.90
C LYS A 88 19.86 1.18 7.31
N LEU A 89 18.69 0.75 6.87
CA LEU A 89 17.67 1.62 6.31
C LEU A 89 16.85 2.32 7.40
N SER A 90 16.39 3.54 7.11
CA SER A 90 15.38 4.21 7.94
C SER A 90 14.02 3.49 7.85
N GLY A 91 13.10 3.75 8.78
CA GLY A 91 11.76 3.16 8.75
C GLY A 91 11.02 3.40 7.43
N GLY A 92 11.06 4.64 6.93
CA GLY A 92 10.45 4.97 5.62
C GLY A 92 11.11 4.24 4.44
N GLN A 93 12.44 4.05 4.46
CA GLN A 93 13.13 3.27 3.44
C GLN A 93 12.79 1.78 3.53
N LYS A 94 12.66 1.22 4.74
CA LYS A 94 12.19 -0.17 4.93
C LYS A 94 10.78 -0.34 4.37
N LYS A 95 9.86 0.61 4.64
CA LYS A 95 8.50 0.58 4.09
C LYS A 95 8.51 0.61 2.55
N ARG A 96 9.39 1.41 1.93
CA ARG A 96 9.57 1.44 0.48
C ARG A 96 10.08 0.10 -0.08
N VAL A 97 11.00 -0.59 0.63
CA VAL A 97 11.42 -1.96 0.26
C VAL A 97 10.25 -2.94 0.33
N SER A 98 9.41 -2.87 1.38
CA SER A 98 8.20 -3.70 1.49
C SER A 98 7.26 -3.48 0.30
N ILE A 99 7.02 -2.22 -0.10
CA ILE A 99 6.23 -1.89 -1.28
C ILE A 99 6.88 -2.47 -2.55
N ALA A 100 8.20 -2.27 -2.73
CA ALA A 100 8.92 -2.80 -3.90
C ALA A 100 8.81 -4.33 -4.01
N MET A 101 8.84 -5.06 -2.89
CA MET A 101 8.65 -6.52 -2.87
C MET A 101 7.27 -6.92 -3.40
N GLU A 102 6.23 -6.17 -3.07
CA GLU A 102 4.89 -6.42 -3.58
C GLU A 102 4.74 -6.05 -5.08
N LEU A 103 5.40 -4.97 -5.52
CA LEU A 103 5.37 -4.53 -6.92
C LEU A 103 5.98 -5.54 -7.90
N LEU A 104 6.91 -6.41 -7.45
CA LEU A 104 7.49 -7.48 -8.27
C LEU A 104 6.46 -8.46 -8.83
N ALA A 105 5.30 -8.61 -8.17
CA ALA A 105 4.19 -9.42 -8.66
C ALA A 105 3.26 -8.66 -9.62
N ASN A 106 3.57 -7.40 -9.93
CA ASN A 106 2.74 -6.52 -10.75
C ASN A 106 1.26 -6.48 -10.28
N PRO A 107 0.98 -6.12 -9.03
CA PRO A 107 -0.35 -6.19 -8.46
C PRO A 107 -1.29 -5.16 -9.10
N ARG A 108 -2.56 -5.54 -9.27
CA ARG A 108 -3.62 -4.61 -9.71
C ARG A 108 -4.30 -3.90 -8.51
N LEU A 109 -4.14 -4.46 -7.31
CA LEU A 109 -4.58 -3.88 -6.05
C LEU A 109 -3.44 -3.99 -5.04
N LEU A 110 -2.98 -2.86 -4.51
CA LEU A 110 -1.99 -2.78 -3.44
C LEU A 110 -2.67 -2.27 -2.18
N ILE A 111 -2.71 -3.10 -1.15
CA ILE A 111 -3.23 -2.73 0.16
C ILE A 111 -2.07 -2.41 1.09
N LEU A 112 -2.11 -1.23 1.70
CA LEU A 112 -1.10 -0.72 2.62
C LEU A 112 -1.74 -0.50 4.00
N ASP A 113 -1.20 -1.16 5.01
CA ASP A 113 -1.68 -1.04 6.38
C ASP A 113 -0.76 -0.08 7.16
N GLU A 114 -1.27 1.12 7.44
CA GLU A 114 -0.57 2.20 8.12
C GLU A 114 0.87 2.48 7.61
N PRO A 115 1.08 2.68 6.31
CA PRO A 115 2.42 2.78 5.74
C PRO A 115 3.20 4.01 6.18
N THR A 116 2.53 5.00 6.76
CA THR A 116 3.14 6.26 7.23
C THR A 116 3.28 6.34 8.74
N SER A 117 2.86 5.30 9.47
CA SER A 117 2.94 5.26 10.93
C SER A 117 4.38 5.43 11.42
N GLY A 118 4.59 6.39 12.34
CA GLY A 118 5.90 6.69 12.91
C GLY A 118 6.86 7.42 11.98
N LEU A 119 6.43 7.90 10.83
CA LEU A 119 7.23 8.73 9.94
C LEU A 119 7.15 10.22 10.33
N SER A 120 8.21 10.97 10.02
CA SER A 120 8.17 12.43 10.09
C SER A 120 7.18 12.99 9.03
N PRO A 121 6.66 14.23 9.21
CA PRO A 121 5.72 14.83 8.26
C PRO A 121 6.21 14.83 6.81
N ASP A 122 7.50 15.07 6.58
CA ASP A 122 8.10 15.08 5.23
C ASP A 122 8.10 13.69 4.60
N LEU A 123 8.42 12.66 5.41
CA LEU A 123 8.43 11.26 4.96
C LEU A 123 7.01 10.74 4.75
N ASP A 124 6.06 11.15 5.58
CA ASP A 124 4.63 10.87 5.38
C ASP A 124 4.16 11.42 4.03
N ARG A 125 4.38 12.70 3.76
CA ARG A 125 4.04 13.32 2.48
C ARG A 125 4.70 12.59 1.30
N SER A 126 6.00 12.31 1.40
CA SER A 126 6.75 11.60 0.36
C SER A 126 6.22 10.18 0.11
N MET A 127 5.72 9.50 1.15
CA MET A 127 5.06 8.20 1.02
C MET A 127 3.70 8.31 0.33
N MET A 128 2.90 9.32 0.68
CA MET A 128 1.61 9.59 0.04
C MET A 128 1.77 9.94 -1.45
N GLU A 129 2.78 10.74 -1.80
CA GLU A 129 3.13 11.05 -3.19
C GLU A 129 3.57 9.79 -3.97
N LEU A 130 4.33 8.89 -3.34
CA LEU A 130 4.66 7.58 -3.92
C LEU A 130 3.38 6.78 -4.22
N CYS A 131 2.49 6.64 -3.23
CA CYS A 131 1.23 5.92 -3.40
C CYS A 131 0.37 6.49 -4.53
N ARG A 132 0.31 7.82 -4.64
CA ARG A 132 -0.39 8.50 -5.73
C ARG A 132 0.25 8.20 -7.09
N ARG A 133 1.59 8.20 -7.21
CA ARG A 133 2.25 7.81 -8.47
C ARG A 133 1.92 6.37 -8.85
N LEU A 134 1.95 5.45 -7.90
CA LEU A 134 1.62 4.03 -8.13
C LEU A 134 0.16 3.86 -8.58
N SER A 135 -0.78 4.63 -8.01
CA SER A 135 -2.20 4.56 -8.41
C SER A 135 -2.45 4.98 -9.85
N HIS A 136 -1.56 5.80 -10.43
CA HIS A 136 -1.62 6.19 -11.85
C HIS A 136 -0.94 5.19 -12.80
N GLN A 137 -0.38 4.07 -12.29
CA GLN A 137 0.33 3.05 -13.05
C GLN A 137 -0.41 1.71 -13.12
N ASN A 138 -1.73 1.73 -13.39
CA ASN A 138 -2.60 0.54 -13.44
C ASN A 138 -2.70 -0.27 -12.13
N CYS A 139 -2.40 0.34 -11.00
CA CYS A 139 -2.49 -0.28 -9.68
C CYS A 139 -3.45 0.52 -8.79
N THR A 140 -4.55 -0.06 -8.35
CA THR A 140 -5.38 0.57 -7.33
C THR A 140 -4.66 0.49 -5.98
N VAL A 141 -4.43 1.63 -5.32
CA VAL A 141 -3.82 1.67 -3.99
C VAL A 141 -4.90 1.93 -2.94
N LEU A 142 -5.06 0.97 -2.02
CA LEU A 142 -5.94 1.08 -0.86
C LEU A 142 -5.07 1.20 0.39
N MET A 143 -5.16 2.34 1.07
CA MET A 143 -4.39 2.61 2.29
C MET A 143 -5.31 2.68 3.50
N VAL A 144 -4.96 2.01 4.58
CA VAL A 144 -5.54 2.20 5.90
C VAL A 144 -4.62 3.14 6.69
N THR A 145 -5.16 4.24 7.20
CA THR A 145 -4.38 5.20 8.00
C THR A 145 -5.29 5.97 8.96
N HIS A 146 -4.73 6.42 10.06
CA HIS A 146 -5.34 7.40 10.97
C HIS A 146 -4.73 8.79 10.81
N ASN A 147 -3.70 8.95 9.97
CA ASN A 147 -3.06 10.24 9.72
C ASN A 147 -3.82 11.02 8.64
N MET A 148 -4.30 12.20 9.01
CA MET A 148 -5.11 13.07 8.16
C MET A 148 -4.31 14.14 7.41
N SER A 149 -2.99 14.25 7.65
CA SER A 149 -2.18 15.39 7.20
C SER A 149 -2.10 15.54 5.68
N ASN A 150 -2.09 14.43 4.95
CA ASN A 150 -1.90 14.40 3.49
C ASN A 150 -3.01 13.66 2.73
N ILE A 151 -4.21 13.58 3.31
CA ILE A 151 -5.35 12.88 2.69
C ILE A 151 -5.86 13.54 1.40
N ASN A 152 -5.55 14.82 1.20
CA ASN A 152 -5.81 15.54 -0.05
C ASN A 152 -5.04 14.98 -1.27
N LEU A 153 -4.07 14.09 -1.05
CA LEU A 153 -3.38 13.36 -2.11
C LEU A 153 -4.13 12.10 -2.54
N CYS A 154 -5.20 11.71 -1.82
CA CYS A 154 -6.07 10.58 -2.19
C CYS A 154 -7.14 11.03 -3.19
N ASP A 155 -7.53 10.12 -4.09
CA ASP A 155 -8.66 10.36 -5.01
C ASP A 155 -10.00 10.22 -4.28
N LYS A 156 -10.07 9.29 -3.31
CA LYS A 156 -11.25 9.03 -2.48
C LYS A 156 -10.87 8.61 -1.08
N ILE A 157 -11.77 8.91 -0.14
CA ILE A 157 -11.65 8.56 1.26
C ILE A 157 -12.92 7.82 1.70
N ALA A 158 -12.72 6.77 2.49
CA ALA A 158 -13.78 6.09 3.23
C ALA A 158 -13.55 6.31 4.73
N PHE A 159 -14.50 6.96 5.41
CA PHE A 159 -14.51 7.07 6.86
C PHE A 159 -15.40 6.01 7.48
N LEU A 160 -14.83 5.25 8.40
CA LEU A 160 -15.53 4.25 9.19
C LEU A 160 -15.69 4.77 10.62
N GLY A 161 -16.92 4.84 11.08
CA GLY A 161 -17.27 5.18 12.46
C GLY A 161 -17.26 3.94 13.37
N VAL A 162 -17.80 4.13 14.57
CA VAL A 162 -17.91 3.07 15.58
C VAL A 162 -18.67 1.87 15.02
N GLY A 163 -18.16 0.67 15.29
CA GLY A 163 -18.75 -0.57 14.77
C GLY A 163 -18.47 -0.85 13.28
N GLY A 164 -17.60 -0.04 12.64
CA GLY A 164 -17.25 -0.20 11.21
C GLY A 164 -18.33 0.34 10.26
N VAL A 165 -19.19 1.23 10.74
CA VAL A 165 -20.23 1.88 9.92
C VAL A 165 -19.56 2.84 8.94
N LEU A 166 -19.89 2.72 7.64
CA LEU A 166 -19.40 3.66 6.64
C LEU A 166 -20.12 5.02 6.79
N CYS A 167 -19.40 6.02 7.29
CA CYS A 167 -19.93 7.36 7.53
C CYS A 167 -19.73 8.31 6.35
N TYR A 168 -18.66 8.10 5.57
CA TYR A 168 -18.38 8.91 4.38
C TYR A 168 -17.67 8.07 3.32
N TYR A 169 -18.00 8.33 2.06
CA TYR A 169 -17.22 7.86 0.91
C TYR A 169 -17.25 8.90 -0.20
N GLY A 170 -16.12 9.51 -0.48
CA GLY A 170 -16.05 10.58 -1.49
C GLY A 170 -14.67 11.20 -1.63
N ALA A 171 -14.64 12.32 -2.35
CA ALA A 171 -13.42 13.10 -2.57
C ALA A 171 -13.00 13.85 -1.29
N PRO A 172 -11.67 13.98 -1.02
CA PRO A 172 -11.16 14.65 0.18
C PRO A 172 -11.67 16.09 0.35
N GLU A 173 -11.84 16.82 -0.75
CA GLU A 173 -12.23 18.23 -0.75
C GLU A 173 -13.63 18.47 -0.19
N LYS A 174 -14.50 17.47 -0.21
CA LYS A 174 -15.88 17.55 0.29
C LYS A 174 -16.02 17.11 1.74
N LEU A 175 -14.93 16.70 2.36
CA LEU A 175 -14.96 16.07 3.67
C LEU A 175 -15.41 17.04 4.76
N ASN A 176 -14.80 18.22 4.83
CA ASN A 176 -15.09 19.23 5.84
C ASN A 176 -16.53 19.77 5.71
N GLU A 177 -17.00 19.97 4.48
CA GLU A 177 -18.39 20.38 4.20
C GLU A 177 -19.38 19.29 4.66
N TYR A 178 -19.09 18.01 4.33
CA TYR A 178 -19.98 16.90 4.70
C TYR A 178 -20.13 16.73 6.21
N PHE A 179 -19.02 16.84 6.95
CA PHE A 179 -19.02 16.71 8.40
C PHE A 179 -19.29 18.03 9.12
N ASP A 180 -19.45 19.14 8.42
CA ASP A 180 -19.64 20.48 9.01
C ASP A 180 -18.56 20.78 10.07
N VAL A 181 -17.29 20.72 9.65
CA VAL A 181 -16.10 20.98 10.48
C VAL A 181 -15.14 21.94 9.78
N GLU A 182 -14.42 22.74 10.56
CA GLU A 182 -13.39 23.63 10.03
C GLU A 182 -12.10 22.85 9.73
N MET A 183 -11.72 21.94 10.62
CA MET A 183 -10.53 21.11 10.47
C MET A 183 -10.89 19.64 10.34
N THR A 184 -10.21 18.96 9.43
CA THR A 184 -10.41 17.53 9.17
C THR A 184 -10.12 16.65 10.41
N SER A 185 -9.24 17.10 11.32
CA SER A 185 -8.98 16.43 12.59
C SER A 185 -10.21 16.30 13.49
N ASP A 186 -11.16 17.23 13.38
CA ASP A 186 -12.32 17.31 14.26
C ASP A 186 -13.39 16.27 13.89
N ILE A 187 -13.26 15.64 12.72
CA ILE A 187 -14.15 14.58 12.27
C ILE A 187 -14.14 13.41 13.25
N PHE A 188 -12.98 13.06 13.82
CA PHE A 188 -12.88 11.96 14.77
C PHE A 188 -13.66 12.20 16.07
N GLU A 189 -13.82 13.45 16.48
CA GLU A 189 -14.66 13.81 17.63
C GLU A 189 -16.14 13.61 17.28
N LYS A 190 -16.58 14.09 16.12
CA LYS A 190 -17.97 13.91 15.63
C LYS A 190 -18.37 12.46 15.40
N LEU A 191 -17.43 11.56 15.17
CA LEU A 191 -17.70 10.14 14.96
C LEU A 191 -17.72 9.30 16.25
N ARG A 192 -17.46 9.91 17.41
CA ARG A 192 -17.54 9.25 18.71
C ARG A 192 -18.94 9.29 19.34
N ASP A 193 -19.73 10.25 18.93
CA ASP A 193 -21.13 10.45 19.33
C ASP A 193 -22.09 9.70 18.37
#